data_c930ad2df7710617833ccd077847d757
#
_entry.id   c930ad2df7710617833ccd077847d757
#
_cell.length_a   1.000
_cell.length_b   1.000
_cell.length_c   1.000
_cell.angle_alpha   90.00
_cell.angle_beta   90.00
_cell.angle_gamma   90.00
#
_symmetry.space_group_name_H-M   'P 1'
#
loop_
_entity.id
_entity.type
_entity.pdbx_description
1 polymer ?
#
loop_
_entity_poly.entity_id
_entity_poly.type
_entity_poly.pdbx_seq_one_letter_code
_entity_poly.pdbx_strand_id
1 'polypeptide(L)'
;MISPVNKEINKEFLKAWINVEVKFAFKNIDFKEKRPVCVYVNASRSLIEETSSYFDNPVLQFHGDETNEFCKSFNKDFWKVIRVRDLSSIQKISEYQDASAILLENYEKGKYGGTGKSFDWHLLENIKTLDMKIIVSGGINIKNVHNAININPWCIDINSGVESSAGVKDLKLINEILEIYNHEI
;
A
#
# COMPACT_ATOMS: atom_id res chain seq x y z
N MET A 1 -6.94 0.82 -5.76
CA MET A 1 -5.52 1.14 -5.60
C MET A 1 -4.84 0.95 -6.95
N ILE A 2 -4.20 1.98 -7.49
CA ILE A 2 -3.38 1.84 -8.69
C ILE A 2 -1.98 1.59 -8.16
N SER A 3 -1.61 0.30 -8.04
CA SER A 3 -0.23 -0.07 -7.76
C SER A 3 0.58 0.09 -9.05
N PRO A 4 1.65 0.87 -9.08
CA PRO A 4 2.58 0.80 -10.19
C PRO A 4 3.14 -0.62 -10.24
N VAL A 5 3.14 -1.20 -11.41
CA VAL A 5 3.64 -2.54 -11.71
C VAL A 5 5.01 -2.74 -11.07
N ASN A 6 5.07 -3.77 -10.25
CA ASN A 6 6.27 -4.17 -9.56
C ASN A 6 7.31 -4.70 -10.54
N LYS A 7 8.46 -4.10 -10.57
CA LYS A 7 9.81 -4.61 -10.80
C LYS A 7 10.66 -3.38 -11.11
N GLU A 8 11.84 -3.30 -10.45
CA GLU A 8 12.91 -2.35 -10.72
C GLU A 8 12.59 -1.42 -11.89
N ILE A 9 11.64 -0.50 -11.67
CA ILE A 9 11.36 0.53 -12.66
C ILE A 9 12.61 1.38 -12.63
N ASN A 10 13.43 1.21 -13.65
CA ASN A 10 14.56 2.04 -13.92
C ASN A 10 14.11 3.49 -13.73
N LYS A 11 14.87 4.29 -12.97
CA LYS A 11 14.53 5.69 -12.70
C LYS A 11 14.23 6.49 -13.98
N GLU A 12 14.80 6.06 -15.11
CA GLU A 12 14.50 6.61 -16.42
C GLU A 12 13.12 6.23 -16.96
N PHE A 13 12.63 5.03 -16.65
CA PHE A 13 11.29 4.60 -17.04
C PHE A 13 10.22 5.34 -16.23
N LEU A 14 10.45 5.57 -14.94
CA LEU A 14 9.61 6.42 -14.12
C LEU A 14 9.60 7.87 -14.62
N LYS A 15 10.75 8.41 -15.01
CA LYS A 15 10.86 9.74 -15.64
C LYS A 15 10.11 9.82 -16.99
N ALA A 16 10.17 8.81 -17.83
CA ALA A 16 9.45 8.77 -19.10
C ALA A 16 7.93 8.65 -18.87
N TRP A 17 7.48 7.88 -17.90
CA TRP A 17 6.07 7.78 -17.53
C TRP A 17 5.52 9.09 -16.94
N ILE A 18 6.32 9.81 -16.19
CA ILE A 18 5.93 11.07 -15.56
C ILE A 18 5.88 12.22 -16.59
N ASN A 19 6.64 12.16 -17.68
CA ASN A 19 6.89 13.37 -18.47
C ASN A 19 5.80 13.78 -19.46
N VAL A 20 4.90 12.95 -19.95
CA VAL A 20 3.87 13.44 -20.90
C VAL A 20 2.52 12.73 -20.79
N GLU A 21 2.48 11.41 -20.78
CA GLU A 21 1.22 10.66 -20.90
C GLU A 21 0.49 10.48 -19.55
N VAL A 22 1.22 10.36 -18.48
CA VAL A 22 0.65 10.19 -17.14
C VAL A 22 -0.05 11.47 -16.67
N LYS A 23 0.52 12.64 -16.93
CA LYS A 23 -0.15 13.93 -16.65
C LYS A 23 -1.51 14.03 -17.34
N PHE A 24 -1.60 13.51 -18.55
CA PHE A 24 -2.83 13.58 -19.35
C PHE A 24 -3.84 12.51 -18.96
N ALA A 25 -3.39 11.29 -18.69
CA ALA A 25 -4.24 10.18 -18.31
C ALA A 25 -4.91 10.41 -16.93
N PHE A 26 -4.16 10.89 -15.94
CA PHE A 26 -4.70 11.08 -14.58
C PHE A 26 -5.58 12.32 -14.43
N LYS A 27 -5.38 13.39 -15.20
CA LYS A 27 -6.28 14.56 -15.21
C LYS A 27 -7.72 14.23 -15.64
N ASN A 28 -7.90 13.15 -16.37
CA ASN A 28 -9.19 12.73 -16.92
C ASN A 28 -9.84 11.58 -16.13
N ILE A 29 -9.21 11.09 -15.06
CA ILE A 29 -9.81 10.07 -14.19
C ILE A 29 -10.63 10.78 -13.12
N ASP A 30 -11.93 10.59 -13.17
CA ASP A 30 -12.82 10.94 -12.08
C ASP A 30 -12.68 9.91 -10.94
N PHE A 31 -11.92 10.27 -9.92
CA PHE A 31 -11.77 9.43 -8.72
C PHE A 31 -13.01 9.42 -7.84
N LYS A 32 -14.02 10.26 -8.13
CA LYS A 32 -15.22 10.45 -7.31
C LYS A 32 -14.86 10.73 -5.85
N GLU A 33 -15.39 9.89 -4.95
CA GLU A 33 -15.10 9.97 -3.51
C GLU A 33 -13.81 9.26 -3.09
N LYS A 34 -13.07 8.63 -4.04
CA LYS A 34 -11.89 7.83 -3.74
C LYS A 34 -10.63 8.69 -3.80
N ARG A 35 -9.79 8.55 -2.80
CA ARG A 35 -8.50 9.24 -2.76
C ARG A 35 -7.43 8.40 -3.49
N PRO A 36 -6.63 8.99 -4.38
CA PRO A 36 -5.47 8.31 -4.97
C PRO A 36 -4.40 8.06 -3.90
N VAL A 37 -3.76 6.90 -3.98
CA VAL A 37 -2.63 6.53 -3.14
C VAL A 37 -1.38 6.46 -4.00
N CYS A 38 -0.43 7.35 -3.74
CA CYS A 38 0.84 7.42 -4.45
C CYS A 38 1.91 6.62 -3.70
N VAL A 39 2.45 5.58 -4.32
CA VAL A 39 3.43 4.68 -3.67
C VAL A 39 4.85 5.10 -4.01
N TYR A 40 5.68 5.27 -2.97
CA TYR A 40 7.07 5.68 -3.08
C TYR A 40 7.99 4.73 -2.35
N VAL A 41 9.16 4.48 -2.92
CA VAL A 41 10.23 3.67 -2.32
C VAL A 41 11.52 4.48 -2.38
N ASN A 42 11.92 5.07 -1.25
CA ASN A 42 13.13 5.90 -1.13
C ASN A 42 13.23 6.97 -2.24
N ALA A 43 12.11 7.52 -2.64
CA ALA A 43 12.04 8.51 -3.72
C ALA A 43 12.59 9.88 -3.27
N SER A 44 13.12 10.65 -4.21
CA SER A 44 13.56 12.01 -3.92
C SER A 44 12.37 12.92 -3.59
N ARG A 45 12.59 13.94 -2.76
CA ARG A 45 11.57 14.95 -2.43
C ARG A 45 10.94 15.54 -3.69
N SER A 46 11.76 15.96 -4.66
CA SER A 46 11.28 16.57 -5.89
C SER A 46 10.35 15.66 -6.69
N LEU A 47 10.65 14.35 -6.74
CA LEU A 47 9.80 13.37 -7.42
C LEU A 47 8.45 13.21 -6.71
N ILE A 48 8.46 13.14 -5.37
CA ILE A 48 7.24 13.03 -4.58
C ILE A 48 6.36 14.26 -4.75
N GLU A 49 6.93 15.46 -4.62
CA GLU A 49 6.21 16.73 -4.77
C GLU A 49 5.64 16.88 -6.17
N GLU A 50 6.43 16.59 -7.20
CA GLU A 50 5.97 16.66 -8.59
C GLU A 50 4.80 15.70 -8.82
N THR A 51 4.98 14.41 -8.53
CA THR A 51 3.98 13.38 -8.89
C THR A 51 2.72 13.46 -8.04
N SER A 52 2.84 13.80 -6.75
CA SER A 52 1.68 13.98 -5.89
C SER A 52 0.86 15.23 -6.22
N SER A 53 1.47 16.23 -6.88
CA SER A 53 0.76 17.44 -7.31
C SER A 53 -0.25 17.21 -8.44
N TYR A 54 -0.19 16.05 -9.10
CA TYR A 54 -1.15 15.69 -10.16
C TYR A 54 -2.53 15.31 -9.62
N PHE A 55 -2.64 15.08 -8.32
CA PHE A 55 -3.86 14.60 -7.69
C PHE A 55 -4.37 15.58 -6.66
N ASP A 56 -5.69 15.69 -6.56
CA ASP A 56 -6.34 16.36 -5.46
C ASP A 56 -6.29 15.48 -4.21
N ASN A 57 -5.74 16.01 -3.13
CA ASN A 57 -5.67 15.35 -1.83
C ASN A 57 -5.20 13.88 -1.84
N PRO A 58 -4.05 13.57 -2.45
CA PRO A 58 -3.54 12.20 -2.46
C PRO A 58 -3.05 11.77 -1.08
N VAL A 59 -3.04 10.45 -0.86
CA VAL A 59 -2.29 9.83 0.24
C VAL A 59 -0.91 9.42 -0.27
N LEU A 60 0.14 9.72 0.49
CA LEU A 60 1.49 9.31 0.17
C LEU A 60 1.81 7.99 0.89
N GLN A 61 1.99 6.90 0.17
CA GLN A 61 2.39 5.62 0.77
C GLN A 61 3.90 5.44 0.67
N PHE A 62 4.58 5.51 1.81
CA PHE A 62 6.02 5.33 1.91
C PHE A 62 6.37 3.86 2.18
N HIS A 63 6.96 3.22 1.20
CA HIS A 63 7.23 1.78 1.19
C HIS A 63 8.72 1.45 1.37
N GLY A 64 9.57 2.44 1.46
CA GLY A 64 11.02 2.32 1.68
C GLY A 64 11.43 2.47 3.14
N ASP A 65 12.57 3.10 3.34
CA ASP A 65 13.16 3.34 4.66
C ASP A 65 13.05 4.83 5.09
N GLU A 66 12.04 5.53 4.55
CA GLU A 66 11.76 6.94 4.86
C GLU A 66 11.43 7.12 6.35
N THR A 67 12.03 8.12 7.00
CA THR A 67 11.75 8.43 8.41
C THR A 67 10.39 9.11 8.57
N ASN A 68 9.86 9.12 9.80
CA ASN A 68 8.61 9.81 10.12
C ASN A 68 8.69 11.30 9.78
N GLU A 69 9.81 11.96 10.13
CA GLU A 69 10.05 13.39 9.86
C GLU A 69 10.04 13.69 8.37
N PHE A 70 10.66 12.82 7.56
CA PHE A 70 10.64 12.95 6.11
C PHE A 70 9.22 12.81 5.56
N CYS A 71 8.48 11.79 5.99
CA CYS A 71 7.11 11.54 5.55
C CYS A 71 6.18 12.71 5.91
N LYS A 72 6.23 13.18 7.16
CA LYS A 72 5.44 14.30 7.68
C LYS A 72 5.73 15.62 6.96
N SER A 73 6.95 15.82 6.49
CA SER A 73 7.41 17.09 5.91
C SER A 73 6.70 17.50 4.61
N PHE A 74 5.88 16.62 4.03
CA PHE A 74 5.06 16.93 2.84
C PHE A 74 3.72 17.58 3.18
N ASN A 75 3.34 17.66 4.46
CA ASN A 75 2.05 18.20 4.91
C ASN A 75 0.84 17.57 4.20
N LYS A 76 0.90 16.28 3.94
CA LYS A 76 -0.14 15.45 3.35
C LYS A 76 -0.36 14.22 4.21
N ASP A 77 -1.56 13.64 4.14
CA ASP A 77 -1.79 12.33 4.75
C ASP A 77 -0.82 11.31 4.17
N PHE A 78 -0.22 10.53 5.04
CA PHE A 78 0.66 9.47 4.58
C PHE A 78 0.41 8.14 5.30
N TRP A 79 0.69 7.06 4.58
CA TRP A 79 0.75 5.71 5.11
C TRP A 79 2.20 5.25 5.13
N LYS A 80 2.61 4.61 6.22
CA LYS A 80 3.92 3.97 6.29
C LYS A 80 3.78 2.47 6.15
N VAL A 81 4.57 1.89 5.26
CA VAL A 81 4.66 0.44 5.13
C VAL A 81 5.72 -0.08 6.10
N ILE A 82 5.33 -1.06 6.91
CA ILE A 82 6.22 -1.81 7.79
C ILE A 82 6.24 -3.26 7.32
N ARG A 83 7.42 -3.71 6.95
CA ARG A 83 7.64 -5.08 6.52
C ARG A 83 7.84 -5.96 7.75
N VAL A 84 6.85 -6.82 8.02
CA VAL A 84 6.78 -7.66 9.22
C VAL A 84 7.57 -8.94 9.01
N ARG A 85 8.60 -9.12 9.82
CA ARG A 85 9.36 -10.37 9.96
C ARG A 85 9.10 -11.03 11.30
N ASP A 86 8.98 -10.23 12.35
CA ASP A 86 8.86 -10.64 13.74
C ASP A 86 8.23 -9.51 14.57
N LEU A 87 8.06 -9.74 15.86
CA LEU A 87 7.50 -8.75 16.80
C LEU A 87 8.31 -7.44 16.85
N SER A 88 9.63 -7.49 16.64
CA SER A 88 10.46 -6.27 16.65
C SER A 88 10.13 -5.34 15.48
N SER A 89 9.69 -5.93 14.36
CA SER A 89 9.21 -5.15 13.21
C SER A 89 7.95 -4.35 13.54
N ILE A 90 7.06 -4.92 14.35
CA ILE A 90 5.81 -4.30 14.78
C ILE A 90 6.08 -3.15 15.76
N GLN A 91 7.08 -3.26 16.61
CA GLN A 91 7.45 -2.20 17.54
C GLN A 91 7.83 -0.89 16.82
N LYS A 92 8.30 -0.98 15.57
CA LYS A 92 8.60 0.21 14.74
C LYS A 92 7.37 1.06 14.41
N ILE A 93 6.16 0.56 14.61
CA ILE A 93 4.93 1.35 14.43
C ILE A 93 4.98 2.62 15.27
N SER A 94 5.51 2.52 16.50
CA SER A 94 5.64 3.65 17.42
C SER A 94 6.54 4.79 16.90
N GLU A 95 7.39 4.52 15.92
CA GLU A 95 8.26 5.53 15.30
C GLU A 95 7.49 6.43 14.30
N TYR A 96 6.28 6.04 13.88
CA TYR A 96 5.49 6.71 12.84
C TYR A 96 4.16 7.24 13.37
N GLN A 97 4.20 8.01 14.45
CA GLN A 97 3.00 8.52 15.13
C GLN A 97 2.21 9.55 14.29
N ASP A 98 2.85 10.17 13.31
CA ASP A 98 2.22 11.14 12.40
C ASP A 98 1.56 10.45 11.18
N ALA A 99 1.71 9.14 11.01
CA ALA A 99 1.09 8.41 9.91
C ALA A 99 -0.43 8.35 10.08
N SER A 100 -1.18 8.59 9.01
CA SER A 100 -2.64 8.42 9.01
C SER A 100 -3.08 6.95 8.99
N ALA A 101 -2.20 6.05 8.57
CA ALA A 101 -2.34 4.60 8.72
C ALA A 101 -0.97 3.90 8.58
N ILE A 102 -0.87 2.69 9.14
CA ILE A 102 0.26 1.78 8.97
C ILE A 102 -0.16 0.59 8.11
N LEU A 103 0.58 0.34 7.03
CA LEU A 103 0.39 -0.84 6.20
C LEU A 103 1.41 -1.91 6.59
N LEU A 104 0.90 -3.08 6.96
CA LEU A 104 1.72 -4.23 7.35
C LEU A 104 1.80 -5.22 6.20
N GLU A 105 3.00 -5.54 5.78
CA GLU A 105 3.28 -6.42 4.67
C GLU A 105 4.35 -7.47 5.05
N ASN A 106 4.36 -8.60 4.34
CA ASN A 106 5.37 -9.63 4.56
C ASN A 106 6.78 -9.15 4.21
N TYR A 107 7.73 -9.41 5.12
CA TYR A 107 9.15 -9.16 4.86
C TYR A 107 9.73 -10.23 3.93
N GLU A 108 10.38 -9.80 2.85
CA GLU A 108 11.27 -10.63 2.06
C GLU A 108 12.59 -9.88 1.81
N LYS A 109 13.72 -10.53 2.09
CA LYS A 109 15.03 -9.89 1.96
C LYS A 109 15.27 -9.39 0.53
N GLY A 110 15.63 -8.11 0.41
CA GLY A 110 15.96 -7.49 -0.89
C GLY A 110 14.74 -7.10 -1.73
N LYS A 111 13.51 -7.19 -1.19
CA LYS A 111 12.29 -6.78 -1.89
C LYS A 111 11.50 -5.74 -1.10
N TYR A 112 10.96 -4.77 -1.80
CA TYR A 112 10.01 -3.78 -1.31
C TYR A 112 8.65 -4.10 -1.93
N GLY A 113 7.89 -5.01 -1.30
CA GLY A 113 6.56 -5.42 -1.74
C GLY A 113 6.50 -6.52 -2.79
N GLY A 114 5.27 -6.92 -3.15
CA GLY A 114 5.00 -7.86 -4.25
C GLY A 114 5.50 -9.28 -4.07
N THR A 115 5.70 -9.74 -2.83
CA THR A 115 6.25 -11.08 -2.54
C THR A 115 5.25 -12.20 -2.81
N GLY A 116 3.94 -11.88 -2.81
CA GLY A 116 2.86 -12.86 -2.94
C GLY A 116 2.72 -13.81 -1.75
N LYS A 117 3.47 -13.57 -0.65
CA LYS A 117 3.42 -14.36 0.58
C LYS A 117 2.82 -13.55 1.71
N SER A 118 2.00 -14.18 2.56
CA SER A 118 1.56 -13.62 3.83
C SER A 118 2.62 -13.86 4.91
N PHE A 119 2.68 -12.97 5.89
CA PHE A 119 3.41 -13.21 7.13
C PHE A 119 2.51 -13.93 8.16
N ASP A 120 3.08 -14.31 9.30
CA ASP A 120 2.30 -14.90 10.39
C ASP A 120 1.39 -13.84 11.05
N TRP A 121 0.11 -13.86 10.73
CA TRP A 121 -0.87 -12.89 11.21
C TRP A 121 -1.18 -13.01 12.72
N HIS A 122 -0.79 -14.10 13.40
CA HIS A 122 -0.84 -14.16 14.86
C HIS A 122 0.01 -13.07 15.53
N LEU A 123 1.04 -12.58 14.84
CA LEU A 123 1.81 -11.42 15.29
C LEU A 123 0.95 -10.16 15.46
N LEU A 124 -0.23 -10.12 14.82
CA LEU A 124 -1.14 -8.98 14.83
C LEU A 124 -2.14 -8.99 15.99
N GLU A 125 -2.21 -10.05 16.78
CA GLU A 125 -3.15 -10.14 17.92
C GLU A 125 -2.94 -9.01 18.94
N ASN A 126 -1.72 -8.54 19.08
CA ASN A 126 -1.36 -7.47 19.99
C ASN A 126 -1.52 -6.04 19.38
N ILE A 127 -1.83 -5.93 18.09
CA ILE A 127 -1.96 -4.62 17.41
C ILE A 127 -3.32 -3.97 17.66
N LYS A 128 -4.33 -4.74 18.04
CA LYS A 128 -5.69 -4.25 18.37
C LYS A 128 -5.70 -3.19 19.47
N THR A 129 -4.63 -3.09 20.25
CA THR A 129 -4.49 -2.08 21.33
C THR A 129 -3.89 -0.76 20.84
N LEU A 130 -3.44 -0.68 19.60
CA LEU A 130 -2.89 0.55 19.04
C LEU A 130 -4.03 1.44 18.55
N ASP A 131 -4.06 2.67 19.00
CA ASP A 131 -4.95 3.72 18.47
C ASP A 131 -4.43 4.21 17.10
N MET A 132 -4.35 3.27 16.14
CA MET A 132 -3.78 3.48 14.82
C MET A 132 -4.57 2.67 13.77
N LYS A 133 -4.84 3.28 12.63
CA LYS A 133 -5.44 2.59 11.48
C LYS A 133 -4.46 1.60 10.89
N ILE A 134 -4.79 0.32 10.93
CA ILE A 134 -3.95 -0.75 10.40
C ILE A 134 -4.50 -1.23 9.06
N ILE A 135 -3.63 -1.30 8.07
CA ILE A 135 -3.89 -1.90 6.76
C ILE A 135 -3.11 -3.20 6.69
N VAL A 136 -3.77 -4.29 6.38
CA VAL A 136 -3.12 -5.59 6.18
C VAL A 136 -2.93 -5.83 4.69
N SER A 137 -1.72 -6.19 4.30
CA SER A 137 -1.32 -6.45 2.92
C SER A 137 -0.36 -7.64 2.83
N GLY A 138 0.00 -8.02 1.60
CA GLY A 138 0.98 -9.07 1.31
C GLY A 138 0.37 -10.46 1.15
N GLY A 139 0.35 -10.96 -0.07
CA GLY A 139 -0.07 -12.31 -0.43
C GLY A 139 -1.54 -12.66 -0.16
N ILE A 140 -2.38 -11.66 0.08
CA ILE A 140 -3.81 -11.86 0.30
C ILE A 140 -4.48 -12.24 -1.02
N ASN A 141 -5.28 -13.30 -1.01
CA ASN A 141 -6.01 -13.83 -2.15
C ASN A 141 -7.27 -14.56 -1.66
N ILE A 142 -8.05 -15.12 -2.57
CA ILE A 142 -9.32 -15.78 -2.25
C ILE A 142 -9.20 -16.91 -1.21
N LYS A 143 -8.04 -17.57 -1.11
CA LYS A 143 -7.85 -18.71 -0.18
C LYS A 143 -7.61 -18.27 1.26
N ASN A 144 -7.15 -17.04 1.49
CA ASN A 144 -6.75 -16.56 2.81
C ASN A 144 -7.37 -15.22 3.21
N VAL A 145 -8.22 -14.62 2.38
CA VAL A 145 -8.88 -13.34 2.67
C VAL A 145 -9.73 -13.41 3.94
N HIS A 146 -10.37 -14.53 4.25
CA HIS A 146 -11.09 -14.74 5.51
C HIS A 146 -10.21 -14.48 6.73
N ASN A 147 -8.97 -14.98 6.70
CA ASN A 147 -8.04 -14.76 7.80
C ASN A 147 -7.68 -13.28 7.95
N ALA A 148 -7.55 -12.56 6.82
CA ALA A 148 -7.31 -11.11 6.85
C ALA A 148 -8.51 -10.34 7.42
N ILE A 149 -9.74 -10.74 7.10
CA ILE A 149 -10.98 -10.14 7.63
C ILE A 149 -11.07 -10.38 9.14
N ASN A 150 -10.77 -11.60 9.62
CA ASN A 150 -10.83 -11.97 11.03
C ASN A 150 -9.89 -11.16 11.94
N ILE A 151 -8.82 -10.58 11.39
CA ILE A 151 -7.96 -9.63 12.11
C ILE A 151 -8.73 -8.34 12.44
N ASN A 152 -9.79 -8.05 11.69
CA ASN A 152 -10.56 -6.82 11.76
C ASN A 152 -9.69 -5.55 11.56
N PRO A 153 -8.90 -5.49 10.47
CA PRO A 153 -8.10 -4.31 10.17
C PRO A 153 -8.99 -3.16 9.69
N TRP A 154 -8.46 -1.94 9.74
CA TRP A 154 -9.15 -0.79 9.15
C TRP A 154 -9.32 -0.92 7.62
N CYS A 155 -8.36 -1.56 6.94
CA CYS A 155 -8.40 -1.79 5.49
C CYS A 155 -7.59 -3.05 5.13
N ILE A 156 -7.99 -3.72 4.06
CA ILE A 156 -7.24 -4.83 3.43
C ILE A 156 -6.77 -4.36 2.07
N ASP A 157 -5.45 -4.46 1.83
CA ASP A 157 -4.82 -4.15 0.55
C ASP A 157 -4.51 -5.44 -0.21
N ILE A 158 -5.18 -5.64 -1.35
CA ILE A 158 -5.01 -6.82 -2.19
C ILE A 158 -4.51 -6.38 -3.56
N ASN A 159 -3.34 -6.88 -3.95
CA ASN A 159 -2.73 -6.56 -5.23
C ASN A 159 -2.64 -7.80 -6.14
N SER A 160 -1.59 -8.61 -6.00
CA SER A 160 -1.36 -9.78 -6.88
C SER A 160 -2.40 -10.88 -6.70
N GLY A 161 -3.07 -10.97 -5.56
CA GLY A 161 -4.10 -11.98 -5.29
C GLY A 161 -5.37 -11.85 -6.13
N VAL A 162 -5.52 -10.73 -6.85
CA VAL A 162 -6.62 -10.47 -7.81
C VAL A 162 -6.10 -10.22 -9.22
N GLU A 163 -4.96 -10.80 -9.57
CA GLU A 163 -4.36 -10.69 -10.89
C GLU A 163 -4.43 -12.02 -11.63
N SER A 164 -4.80 -11.98 -12.91
CA SER A 164 -4.70 -13.13 -13.84
C SER A 164 -3.27 -13.33 -14.34
N SER A 165 -2.50 -12.23 -14.43
CA SER A 165 -1.08 -12.20 -14.72
C SER A 165 -0.48 -10.93 -14.09
N ALA A 166 0.84 -10.85 -13.95
CA ALA A 166 1.49 -9.73 -13.29
C ALA A 166 1.04 -8.37 -13.85
N GLY A 167 0.39 -7.55 -13.00
CA GLY A 167 -0.14 -6.23 -13.34
C GLY A 167 -1.50 -6.23 -14.03
N VAL A 168 -2.10 -7.38 -14.33
CA VAL A 168 -3.42 -7.48 -14.99
C VAL A 168 -4.47 -7.95 -13.99
N LYS A 169 -5.35 -7.05 -13.56
CA LYS A 169 -6.42 -7.33 -12.61
C LYS A 169 -7.50 -8.20 -13.24
N ASP A 170 -7.98 -9.20 -12.49
CA ASP A 170 -9.08 -10.10 -12.87
C ASP A 170 -10.36 -9.69 -12.14
N LEU A 171 -11.35 -9.23 -12.89
CA LEU A 171 -12.63 -8.79 -12.34
C LEU A 171 -13.39 -9.90 -11.62
N LYS A 172 -13.23 -11.16 -12.07
CA LYS A 172 -13.87 -12.31 -11.41
C LYS A 172 -13.30 -12.49 -10.00
N LEU A 173 -11.95 -12.50 -9.86
CA LEU A 173 -11.29 -12.61 -8.55
C LEU A 173 -11.63 -11.43 -7.63
N ILE A 174 -11.74 -10.22 -8.18
CA ILE A 174 -12.16 -9.04 -7.42
C ILE A 174 -13.57 -9.23 -6.87
N ASN A 175 -14.52 -9.63 -7.71
CA ASN A 175 -15.90 -9.83 -7.30
C ASN A 175 -16.04 -10.95 -6.27
N GLU A 176 -15.36 -12.08 -6.45
CA GLU A 176 -15.34 -13.17 -5.47
C GLU A 176 -14.85 -12.71 -4.09
N ILE A 177 -13.80 -11.90 -4.04
CA ILE A 177 -13.29 -11.34 -2.77
C ILE A 177 -14.30 -10.35 -2.16
N LEU A 178 -14.93 -9.50 -2.97
CA LEU A 178 -15.95 -8.57 -2.49
C LEU A 178 -17.20 -9.29 -1.96
N GLU A 179 -17.61 -10.39 -2.57
CA GLU A 179 -18.68 -11.23 -2.05
C GLU A 179 -18.34 -11.81 -0.69
N ILE A 180 -17.14 -12.39 -0.52
CA ILE A 180 -16.68 -12.89 0.77
C ILE A 180 -16.68 -11.77 1.82
N TYR A 181 -16.12 -10.62 1.50
CA TYR A 181 -16.06 -9.47 2.41
C TYR A 181 -17.44 -9.02 2.87
N ASN A 182 -18.40 -8.90 1.94
CA ASN A 182 -19.77 -8.47 2.24
C ASN A 182 -20.58 -9.47 3.05
N HIS A 183 -20.20 -10.76 3.03
CA HIS A 183 -20.88 -11.81 3.83
C HIS A 183 -20.34 -11.95 5.25
N GLU A 184 -19.15 -11.44 5.53
CA GLU A 184 -18.50 -11.59 6.85
C GLU A 184 -18.60 -10.33 7.73
N ILE A 185 -19.09 -9.20 7.16
CA ILE A 185 -19.36 -7.96 7.89
C ILE A 185 -20.87 -7.75 8.03
#